data_b01085c0129b85892fb164a6fddbe755
#
_entry.id   b01085c0129b85892fb164a6fddbe755
#
_cell.length_a   1.000
_cell.length_b   1.000
_cell.length_c   1.000
_cell.angle_alpha   90.00
_cell.angle_beta   90.00
_cell.angle_gamma   90.00
#
_symmetry.space_group_name_H-M   'P 1'
#
loop_
_entity.id
_entity.type
_entity.pdbx_description
1 polymer ?
#
loop_
_entity_poly.entity_id
_entity_poly.type
_entity_poly.pdbx_seq_one_letter_code
_entity_poly.pdbx_strand_id
1 'polypeptide(L)'
;MRRWCMPCGCVLALALASAVAAETAVEVPSGQAVIWVDTVQDSPGPGGVTVRFRFLAPAIARAGGTVTPEAAQADMQALCDGFALPRIANTGPQPSQIVISLSDRPVEFGLPDPYATQFF
;
A
#
# COMPACT_ATOMS: atom_id res chain seq x y z
N MET A 1 -13.94 -52.02 -40.21
CA MET A 1 -12.88 -51.07 -39.76
C MET A 1 -13.46 -50.14 -38.75
N ARG A 2 -12.99 -50.23 -37.57
CA ARG A 2 -13.50 -49.43 -36.47
C ARG A 2 -12.57 -48.27 -36.24
N ARG A 3 -13.09 -47.09 -36.38
CA ARG A 3 -12.40 -45.89 -35.98
C ARG A 3 -12.67 -45.62 -34.50
N TRP A 4 -11.65 -45.71 -33.75
CA TRP A 4 -11.72 -45.29 -32.37
C TRP A 4 -11.42 -43.82 -32.31
N CYS A 5 -12.44 -43.03 -32.06
CA CYS A 5 -12.20 -41.69 -31.59
C CYS A 5 -11.72 -41.77 -30.15
N MET A 6 -10.44 -41.57 -29.95
CA MET A 6 -9.96 -41.30 -28.62
C MET A 6 -10.56 -39.97 -28.19
N PRO A 7 -11.29 -39.90 -27.10
CA PRO A 7 -11.62 -38.64 -26.53
C PRO A 7 -10.30 -37.96 -26.16
N CYS A 8 -9.97 -36.87 -26.81
CA CYS A 8 -8.99 -35.97 -26.29
C CYS A 8 -9.48 -35.56 -24.90
N GLY A 9 -8.90 -36.15 -23.92
CA GLY A 9 -9.06 -35.64 -22.56
C GLY A 9 -8.51 -34.23 -22.57
N CYS A 10 -9.37 -33.22 -22.67
CA CYS A 10 -9.01 -31.90 -22.28
C CYS A 10 -8.66 -31.99 -20.78
N VAL A 11 -7.39 -32.14 -20.51
CA VAL A 11 -6.89 -31.83 -19.21
C VAL A 11 -7.06 -30.31 -19.06
N LEU A 12 -8.20 -29.90 -18.53
CA LEU A 12 -8.32 -28.58 -17.99
C LEU A 12 -7.29 -28.49 -16.87
N ALA A 13 -6.12 -27.97 -17.19
CA ALA A 13 -5.23 -27.48 -16.18
C ALA A 13 -5.94 -26.27 -15.57
N LEU A 14 -6.65 -26.49 -14.49
CA LEU A 14 -7.07 -25.41 -13.62
C LEU A 14 -5.76 -24.81 -13.09
N ALA A 15 -5.30 -23.79 -13.76
CA ALA A 15 -4.35 -22.87 -13.15
C ALA A 15 -5.10 -22.23 -11.99
N LEU A 16 -4.89 -22.77 -10.81
CA LEU A 16 -5.19 -22.06 -9.58
C LEU A 16 -4.30 -20.84 -9.56
N ALA A 17 -4.79 -19.75 -10.15
CA ALA A 17 -4.27 -18.46 -9.82
C ALA A 17 -4.52 -18.31 -8.32
N SER A 18 -3.50 -18.55 -7.51
CA SER A 18 -3.51 -18.09 -6.13
C SER A 18 -3.73 -16.59 -6.23
N ALA A 19 -4.91 -16.15 -5.84
CA ALA A 19 -5.14 -14.75 -5.61
C ALA A 19 -4.26 -14.37 -4.41
N VAL A 20 -3.00 -14.08 -4.68
CA VAL A 20 -2.22 -13.24 -3.79
C VAL A 20 -3.03 -11.97 -3.67
N ALA A 21 -3.47 -11.61 -2.46
CA ALA A 21 -4.09 -10.34 -2.21
C ALA A 21 -3.26 -9.29 -2.96
N ALA A 22 -3.82 -8.75 -4.03
CA ALA A 22 -3.09 -7.83 -4.88
C ALA A 22 -2.71 -6.65 -4.01
N GLU A 23 -1.45 -6.59 -3.59
CA GLU A 23 -0.88 -5.43 -2.96
C GLU A 23 -1.13 -4.26 -3.89
N THR A 24 -1.82 -3.24 -3.40
CA THR A 24 -2.18 -2.10 -4.23
C THR A 24 -0.96 -1.23 -4.42
N ALA A 25 -0.36 -1.31 -5.60
CA ALA A 25 0.69 -0.41 -6.02
C ALA A 25 0.08 0.97 -6.34
N VAL A 26 0.73 2.03 -5.88
CA VAL A 26 0.30 3.41 -6.08
C VAL A 26 1.40 4.18 -6.78
N GLU A 27 1.06 4.87 -7.86
CA GLU A 27 2.02 5.72 -8.57
C GLU A 27 2.25 7.03 -7.81
N VAL A 28 3.51 7.44 -7.75
CA VAL A 28 3.95 8.67 -7.09
C VAL A 28 4.92 9.45 -7.97
N PRO A 29 5.08 10.79 -7.73
CA PRO A 29 5.92 11.63 -8.59
C PRO A 29 7.37 11.20 -8.74
N SER A 30 7.98 10.63 -7.70
CA SER A 30 9.37 10.15 -7.78
C SER A 30 9.53 8.90 -8.64
N GLY A 31 8.46 8.21 -8.95
CA GLY A 31 8.49 6.94 -9.66
C GLY A 31 8.90 5.73 -8.81
N GLN A 32 9.15 5.92 -7.51
CA GLN A 32 9.48 4.81 -6.63
C GLN A 32 8.32 3.82 -6.49
N ALA A 33 8.65 2.59 -6.15
CA ALA A 33 7.64 1.58 -5.81
C ALA A 33 7.00 1.92 -4.46
N VAL A 34 5.69 2.11 -4.46
CA VAL A 34 4.89 2.36 -3.25
C VAL A 34 3.72 1.40 -3.25
N ILE A 35 3.54 0.73 -2.12
CA ILE A 35 2.46 -0.23 -1.92
C ILE A 35 1.63 0.22 -0.74
N TRP A 36 0.31 0.31 -0.93
CA TRP A 36 -0.61 0.52 0.17
C TRP A 36 -0.72 -0.75 1.00
N VAL A 37 -0.45 -0.63 2.31
CA VAL A 37 -0.45 -1.75 3.25
C VAL A 37 -1.80 -1.87 3.94
N ASP A 38 -2.22 -0.81 4.61
CA ASP A 38 -3.48 -0.75 5.34
C ASP A 38 -3.88 0.69 5.65
N THR A 39 -5.07 0.81 6.23
CA THR A 39 -5.59 2.08 6.75
C THR A 39 -6.03 1.85 8.19
N VAL A 40 -5.49 2.66 9.10
CA VAL A 40 -5.88 2.66 10.51
C VAL A 40 -6.86 3.79 10.73
N GLN A 41 -8.08 3.44 11.07
CA GLN A 41 -9.15 4.41 11.33
C GLN A 41 -9.31 4.63 12.84
N ASP A 42 -9.89 5.79 13.18
CA ASP A 42 -10.22 6.14 14.56
C ASP A 42 -9.03 6.14 15.53
N SER A 43 -7.83 6.35 14.99
CA SER A 43 -6.64 6.47 15.80
C SER A 43 -6.61 7.83 16.52
N PRO A 44 -6.36 7.86 17.84
CA PRO A 44 -6.21 9.14 18.54
C PRO A 44 -5.02 9.92 18.02
N GLY A 45 -5.17 11.22 17.86
CA GLY A 45 -4.10 12.12 17.41
C GLY A 45 -4.22 13.49 18.04
N PRO A 46 -3.24 14.40 17.83
CA PRO A 46 -3.20 15.72 18.46
C PRO A 46 -4.41 16.60 18.17
N GLY A 47 -5.03 16.43 17.02
CA GLY A 47 -6.18 17.23 16.60
C GLY A 47 -7.53 16.53 16.73
N GLY A 48 -7.57 15.32 17.33
CA GLY A 48 -8.78 14.50 17.42
C GLY A 48 -8.62 13.15 16.73
N VAL A 49 -9.65 12.67 16.04
CA VAL A 49 -9.60 11.38 15.34
C VAL A 49 -8.78 11.48 14.05
N THR A 50 -7.85 10.57 13.90
CA THR A 50 -6.92 10.49 12.76
C THR A 50 -7.21 9.25 11.94
N VAL A 51 -7.18 9.40 10.62
CA VAL A 51 -7.11 8.28 9.68
C VAL A 51 -5.69 8.22 9.14
N ARG A 52 -5.04 7.08 9.30
CA ARG A 52 -3.67 6.85 8.85
C ARG A 52 -3.65 5.86 7.69
N PHE A 53 -3.11 6.32 6.57
CA PHE A 53 -2.85 5.45 5.41
C PHE A 53 -1.38 5.06 5.44
N ARG A 54 -1.12 3.76 5.53
CA ARG A 54 0.22 3.21 5.66
C ARG A 54 0.67 2.59 4.35
N PHE A 55 1.89 2.95 3.93
CA PHE A 55 2.49 2.52 2.67
C PHE A 55 3.88 1.96 2.90
N LEU A 56 4.23 0.97 2.08
CA LEU A 56 5.57 0.43 1.99
C LEU A 56 6.30 1.09 0.82
N ALA A 57 7.46 1.68 1.11
CA ALA A 57 8.29 2.38 0.13
C ALA A 57 9.77 2.04 0.37
N PRO A 58 10.25 0.89 -0.13
CA PRO A 58 11.61 0.41 0.17
C PRO A 58 12.72 1.37 -0.22
N ALA A 59 12.49 2.21 -1.24
CA ALA A 59 13.51 3.12 -1.75
C ALA A 59 13.81 4.31 -0.84
N ILE A 60 13.06 4.53 0.25
CA ILE A 60 13.36 5.56 1.25
C ILE A 60 14.37 5.11 2.29
N ALA A 61 14.81 3.86 2.27
CA ALA A 61 15.75 3.30 3.24
C ALA A 61 17.00 4.19 3.38
N ARG A 62 17.47 4.38 4.62
CA ARG A 62 18.71 5.15 4.90
C ARG A 62 19.92 4.52 4.27
N ALA A 63 20.00 3.20 4.28
CA ALA A 63 21.08 2.43 3.66
C ALA A 63 20.60 1.89 2.31
N GLY A 64 21.21 2.33 1.23
CA GLY A 64 20.92 1.86 -0.12
C GLY A 64 19.65 2.44 -0.75
N GLY A 65 18.96 3.33 -0.07
CA GLY A 65 17.78 4.00 -0.62
C GLY A 65 18.15 5.04 -1.68
N THR A 66 17.28 5.22 -2.67
CA THR A 66 17.48 6.12 -3.80
C THR A 66 16.58 7.35 -3.77
N VAL A 67 15.62 7.39 -2.85
CA VAL A 67 14.66 8.50 -2.72
C VAL A 67 15.05 9.39 -1.55
N THR A 68 15.21 10.68 -1.85
CA THR A 68 15.53 11.68 -0.83
C THR A 68 14.31 12.01 0.02
N PRO A 69 14.50 12.54 1.26
CA PRO A 69 13.39 13.01 2.07
C PRO A 69 12.48 14.03 1.37
N GLU A 70 13.06 14.92 0.56
CA GLU A 70 12.30 15.93 -0.21
C GLU A 70 11.42 15.28 -1.27
N ALA A 71 11.94 14.31 -2.00
CA ALA A 71 11.17 13.53 -2.98
C ALA A 71 10.07 12.73 -2.29
N ALA A 72 10.36 12.14 -1.13
CA ALA A 72 9.38 11.42 -0.34
C ALA A 72 8.25 12.35 0.14
N GLN A 73 8.54 13.58 0.53
CA GLN A 73 7.51 14.55 0.90
C GLN A 73 6.56 14.86 -0.25
N ALA A 74 7.08 15.03 -1.46
CA ALA A 74 6.25 15.25 -2.65
C ALA A 74 5.37 14.02 -2.94
N ASP A 75 5.92 12.82 -2.77
CA ASP A 75 5.16 11.59 -2.93
C ASP A 75 4.05 11.47 -1.88
N MET A 76 4.33 11.82 -0.63
CA MET A 76 3.34 11.78 0.45
C MET A 76 2.20 12.77 0.20
N GLN A 77 2.50 13.96 -0.32
CA GLN A 77 1.47 14.92 -0.69
C GLN A 77 0.58 14.35 -1.81
N ALA A 78 1.18 13.73 -2.82
CA ALA A 78 0.44 13.11 -3.91
C ALA A 78 -0.42 11.94 -3.42
N LEU A 79 0.07 11.15 -2.47
CA LEU A 79 -0.69 10.06 -1.85
C LEU A 79 -1.87 10.60 -1.03
N CYS A 80 -1.70 11.71 -0.33
CA CYS A 80 -2.79 12.36 0.37
C CYS A 80 -3.88 12.82 -0.59
N ASP A 81 -3.51 13.56 -1.62
CA ASP A 81 -4.46 14.19 -2.54
C ASP A 81 -5.14 13.18 -3.46
N GLY A 82 -4.38 12.23 -4.00
CA GLY A 82 -4.85 11.31 -5.04
C GLY A 82 -5.33 9.96 -4.53
N PHE A 83 -4.84 9.51 -3.38
CA PHE A 83 -5.21 8.20 -2.84
C PHE A 83 -6.05 8.30 -1.57
N ALA A 84 -5.62 9.05 -0.58
CA ALA A 84 -6.28 9.09 0.72
C ALA A 84 -7.60 9.86 0.67
N LEU A 85 -7.59 11.09 0.18
CA LEU A 85 -8.78 11.95 0.15
C LEU A 85 -9.97 11.30 -0.56
N PRO A 86 -9.80 10.69 -1.75
CA PRO A 86 -10.94 10.03 -2.42
C PRO A 86 -11.52 8.85 -1.65
N ARG A 87 -10.77 8.29 -0.69
CA ARG A 87 -11.19 7.13 0.12
C ARG A 87 -11.79 7.51 1.47
N ILE A 88 -11.77 8.78 1.82
CA ILE A 88 -12.48 9.27 3.00
C ILE A 88 -13.97 9.36 2.67
N ALA A 89 -14.81 8.72 3.50
CA ALA A 89 -16.25 8.81 3.35
C ALA A 89 -16.71 10.26 3.52
N ASN A 90 -17.57 10.72 2.63
CA ASN A 90 -18.15 12.07 2.70
C ASN A 90 -19.42 12.13 3.54
N THR A 91 -19.76 11.05 4.20
CA THR A 91 -20.91 10.93 5.13
C THR A 91 -20.44 10.43 6.47
N GLY A 92 -21.18 10.78 7.52
CA GLY A 92 -20.82 10.43 8.90
C GLY A 92 -19.71 11.30 9.48
N PRO A 93 -19.15 10.91 10.64
CA PRO A 93 -18.07 11.67 11.27
C PRO A 93 -16.86 11.80 10.38
N GLN A 94 -16.32 13.01 10.25
CA GLN A 94 -15.12 13.27 9.46
C GLN A 94 -13.87 13.22 10.33
N PRO A 95 -12.76 12.65 9.86
CA PRO A 95 -11.49 12.74 10.58
C PRO A 95 -11.02 14.18 10.63
N SER A 96 -10.38 14.55 11.74
CA SER A 96 -9.76 15.86 11.87
C SER A 96 -8.38 15.93 11.24
N GLN A 97 -7.78 14.76 10.96
CA GLN A 97 -6.44 14.65 10.40
C GLN A 97 -6.30 13.38 9.57
N ILE A 98 -5.61 13.52 8.43
CA ILE A 98 -5.14 12.39 7.62
C ILE A 98 -3.63 12.33 7.76
N VAL A 99 -3.11 11.16 8.09
CA VAL A 99 -1.67 10.90 8.15
C VAL A 99 -1.30 9.95 7.02
N ILE A 100 -0.31 10.33 6.24
CA ILE A 100 0.35 9.47 5.26
C ILE A 100 1.63 8.95 5.91
N SER A 101 1.78 7.65 5.97
CA SER A 101 2.94 6.99 6.58
C SER A 101 3.68 6.18 5.52
N LEU A 102 4.95 6.47 5.32
CA LEU A 102 5.85 5.65 4.50
C LEU A 102 6.82 4.90 5.40
N SER A 103 7.03 3.61 5.10
CA SER A 103 8.05 2.80 5.76
C SER A 103 8.86 2.06 4.71
N ASP A 104 10.17 1.94 4.92
CA ASP A 104 11.07 1.19 4.02
C ASP A 104 10.91 -0.33 4.14
N ARG A 105 10.28 -0.79 5.20
CA ARG A 105 10.03 -2.21 5.50
C ARG A 105 8.70 -2.39 6.21
N PRO A 106 8.14 -3.62 6.24
CA PRO A 106 6.97 -3.90 7.04
C PRO A 106 7.21 -3.58 8.51
N VAL A 107 6.33 -2.76 9.09
CA VAL A 107 6.34 -2.40 10.51
C VAL A 107 4.95 -2.61 11.06
N GLU A 108 4.85 -3.31 12.17
CA GLU A 108 3.59 -3.49 12.85
C GLU A 108 3.14 -2.18 13.50
N PHE A 109 1.87 -1.82 13.32
CA PHE A 109 1.35 -0.57 13.85
C PHE A 109 1.43 -0.56 15.39
N GLY A 110 1.97 0.54 15.91
CA GLY A 110 2.11 0.74 17.35
C GLY A 110 3.35 0.11 17.96
N LEU A 111 4.15 -0.63 17.19
CA LEU A 111 5.44 -1.16 17.66
C LEU A 111 6.60 -0.35 17.13
N PRO A 112 7.60 -0.03 17.97
CA PRO A 112 8.78 0.66 17.51
C PRO A 112 9.67 -0.28 16.69
N ASP A 113 10.24 0.25 15.59
CA ASP A 113 11.28 -0.43 14.82
C ASP A 113 12.42 0.56 14.57
N PRO A 114 13.52 0.48 15.34
CA PRO A 114 14.62 1.44 15.24
C PRO A 114 15.41 1.31 13.93
N TYR A 115 15.26 0.19 13.21
CA TYR A 115 15.94 -0.03 11.93
C TYR A 115 15.14 0.48 10.74
N ALA A 116 13.86 0.71 10.91
CA ALA A 116 13.01 1.20 9.85
C ALA A 116 13.21 2.70 9.60
N THR A 117 13.23 3.08 8.34
CA THR A 117 13.08 4.48 7.93
C THR A 117 11.59 4.74 7.73
N GLN A 118 11.06 5.71 8.46
CA GLN A 118 9.66 6.04 8.42
C GLN A 118 9.49 7.56 8.29
N PHE A 119 8.54 7.96 7.43
CA PHE A 119 8.11 9.35 7.28
C PHE A 119 6.60 9.44 7.54
N PHE A 120 6.20 10.53 8.15
CA PHE A 120 4.79 10.79 8.49
C PHE A 120 4.36 12.17 8.02
#